data_3b93abc302239f87be92ea915af5707c
#
_entry.id   3b93abc302239f87be92ea915af5707c
#
_cell.length_a   1.000
_cell.length_b   1.000
_cell.length_c   1.000
_cell.angle_alpha   90.00
_cell.angle_beta   90.00
_cell.angle_gamma   90.00
#
_symmetry.space_group_name_H-M   'P 1'
#
loop_
_entity.id
_entity.type
_entity.pdbx_description
1 polymer ?
#
loop_
_entity_poly.entity_id
_entity_poly.type
_entity_poly.pdbx_seq_one_letter_code
_entity_poly.pdbx_strand_id
1 'polypeptide(L)'
;MSLLMIVDDNELFRTVLRSSLMHHLDSIDIREAGSAEKALAKISDDPPFLIFVDVQLPGENGLQLTRKIKHLYPDTLVVVCTTFDSNEYRQAAYRVGADYFVSKSSMEIKKFVKMIQSHIDEQ
;
A
#
# COMPACT_ATOMS: atom_id res chain seq x y z
N MET A 1 7.30 -11.57 12.33
CA MET A 1 7.77 -10.78 11.19
C MET A 1 6.61 -9.91 10.68
N SER A 2 6.87 -8.64 10.43
CA SER A 2 5.83 -7.73 9.97
C SER A 2 5.53 -7.94 8.50
N LEU A 3 4.24 -7.98 8.17
CA LEU A 3 3.77 -8.23 6.80
C LEU A 3 3.32 -6.92 6.14
N LEU A 4 3.88 -6.65 4.98
CA LEU A 4 3.53 -5.51 4.14
C LEU A 4 3.05 -6.03 2.78
N MET A 5 2.08 -5.37 2.17
CA MET A 5 1.57 -5.76 0.86
C MET A 5 1.67 -4.62 -0.13
N ILE A 6 1.98 -4.96 -1.40
CA ILE A 6 2.02 -4.00 -2.51
C ILE A 6 0.97 -4.43 -3.53
N VAL A 7 -0.01 -3.57 -3.78
CA VAL A 7 -1.08 -3.83 -4.75
C VAL A 7 -0.97 -2.84 -5.90
N ASP A 8 -0.56 -3.35 -7.06
CA ASP A 8 -0.32 -2.55 -8.26
C ASP A 8 -0.28 -3.51 -9.44
N ASP A 9 -0.91 -3.15 -10.55
CA ASP A 9 -0.91 -4.02 -11.73
C ASP A 9 0.39 -3.93 -12.52
N ASN A 10 1.24 -2.96 -12.22
CA ASN A 10 2.55 -2.80 -12.85
C ASN A 10 3.58 -3.67 -12.11
N GLU A 11 3.92 -4.81 -12.71
CA GLU A 11 4.88 -5.75 -12.10
C GLU A 11 6.25 -5.11 -11.86
N LEU A 12 6.72 -4.27 -12.80
CA LEU A 12 8.01 -3.62 -12.64
C LEU A 12 8.02 -2.68 -11.43
N PHE A 13 6.95 -1.92 -11.25
CA PHE A 13 6.84 -1.03 -10.09
C PHE A 13 6.87 -1.84 -8.79
N ARG A 14 6.10 -2.95 -8.73
CA ARG A 14 6.11 -3.80 -7.54
C ARG A 14 7.50 -4.34 -7.24
N THR A 15 8.21 -4.81 -8.27
CA THR A 15 9.56 -5.36 -8.12
C THR A 15 10.54 -4.32 -7.60
N VAL A 16 10.51 -3.11 -8.17
CA VAL A 16 11.42 -2.03 -7.77
C VAL A 16 11.12 -1.58 -6.33
N LEU A 17 9.85 -1.38 -6.00
CA LEU A 17 9.46 -0.96 -4.65
C LEU A 17 9.84 -2.03 -3.62
N ARG A 18 9.53 -3.28 -3.92
CA ARG A 18 9.89 -4.41 -3.04
C ARG A 18 11.39 -4.46 -2.79
N SER A 19 12.20 -4.41 -3.84
CA SER A 19 13.66 -4.45 -3.72
C SER A 19 14.18 -3.30 -2.90
N SER A 20 13.67 -2.09 -3.12
CA SER A 20 14.09 -0.90 -2.38
C SER A 20 13.74 -1.01 -0.90
N LEU A 21 12.55 -1.49 -0.57
CA LEU A 21 12.14 -1.66 0.81
C LEU A 21 12.96 -2.75 1.52
N MET A 22 13.18 -3.88 0.86
CA MET A 22 13.93 -4.97 1.43
C MET A 22 15.41 -4.63 1.63
N HIS A 23 15.94 -3.72 0.83
CA HIS A 23 17.31 -3.24 1.00
C HIS A 23 17.50 -2.45 2.29
N HIS A 24 16.46 -1.74 2.74
CA HIS A 24 16.53 -0.85 3.89
C HIS A 24 15.89 -1.41 5.17
N LEU A 25 15.03 -2.42 5.04
CA LEU A 25 14.26 -2.94 6.16
C LEU A 25 14.60 -4.41 6.40
N ASP A 26 14.95 -4.72 7.65
CA ASP A 26 15.12 -6.09 8.09
C ASP A 26 13.81 -6.63 8.65
N SER A 27 13.67 -7.93 8.73
CA SER A 27 12.54 -8.58 9.41
C SER A 27 11.17 -8.17 8.86
N ILE A 28 11.08 -7.95 7.55
CA ILE A 28 9.84 -7.62 6.89
C ILE A 28 9.51 -8.69 5.84
N ASP A 29 8.24 -9.07 5.77
CA ASP A 29 7.73 -9.95 4.73
C ASP A 29 6.89 -9.10 3.79
N ILE A 30 7.15 -9.18 2.49
CA ILE A 30 6.44 -8.39 1.48
C ILE A 30 5.69 -9.33 0.54
N ARG A 31 4.38 -9.11 0.43
CA ARG A 31 3.52 -9.82 -0.53
C ARG A 31 3.04 -8.86 -1.60
N GLU A 32 2.75 -9.39 -2.77
CA GLU A 32 2.33 -8.60 -3.92
C GLU A 32 1.02 -9.11 -4.48
N ALA A 33 0.23 -8.20 -5.04
CA ALA A 33 -0.99 -8.52 -5.76
C ALA A 33 -1.16 -7.56 -6.93
N GLY A 34 -1.62 -8.07 -8.06
CA GLY A 34 -1.82 -7.27 -9.27
C GLY A 34 -3.24 -6.72 -9.42
N SER A 35 -4.13 -7.02 -8.50
CA SER A 35 -5.52 -6.55 -8.54
C SER A 35 -6.10 -6.49 -7.13
N ALA A 36 -7.22 -5.77 -6.98
CA ALA A 36 -7.94 -5.71 -5.71
C ALA A 36 -8.43 -7.09 -5.28
N GLU A 37 -8.97 -7.86 -6.22
CA GLU A 37 -9.48 -9.20 -5.96
C GLU A 37 -8.39 -10.13 -5.41
N LYS A 38 -7.22 -10.12 -6.06
CA LYS A 38 -6.08 -10.93 -5.61
C LYS A 38 -5.58 -10.48 -4.24
N ALA A 39 -5.57 -9.16 -4.00
CA ALA A 39 -5.17 -8.63 -2.71
C ALA A 39 -6.09 -9.12 -1.59
N LEU A 40 -7.40 -8.98 -1.78
CA LEU A 40 -8.38 -9.40 -0.77
C LEU A 40 -8.29 -10.89 -0.47
N ALA A 41 -8.04 -11.72 -1.49
CA ALA A 41 -7.87 -13.15 -1.29
C ALA A 41 -6.63 -13.49 -0.44
N LYS A 42 -5.58 -12.68 -0.54
CA LYS A 42 -4.34 -12.90 0.21
C LYS A 42 -4.37 -12.36 1.63
N ILE A 43 -5.23 -11.37 1.91
CA ILE A 43 -5.26 -10.70 3.23
C ILE A 43 -6.13 -11.44 4.24
N SER A 44 -7.07 -12.27 3.79
CA SER A 44 -8.11 -12.84 4.64
C SER A 44 -7.59 -13.56 5.89
N ASP A 45 -6.44 -14.24 5.77
CA ASP A 45 -5.88 -15.03 6.87
C ASP A 45 -4.90 -14.26 7.74
N ASP A 46 -4.23 -13.26 7.16
CA ASP A 46 -3.16 -12.56 7.85
C ASP A 46 -3.10 -11.13 7.29
N PRO A 47 -3.84 -10.19 7.89
CA PRO A 47 -3.85 -8.81 7.38
C PRO A 47 -2.48 -8.14 7.56
N PRO A 48 -2.00 -7.43 6.53
CA PRO A 48 -0.74 -6.71 6.64
C PRO A 48 -0.86 -5.51 7.59
N PHE A 49 0.27 -5.10 8.17
CA PHE A 49 0.26 -3.87 8.97
C PHE A 49 0.20 -2.62 8.09
N LEU A 50 0.67 -2.74 6.84
CA LEU A 50 0.68 -1.64 5.87
C LEU A 50 0.49 -2.18 4.47
N ILE A 51 -0.25 -1.45 3.65
CA ILE A 51 -0.50 -1.81 2.25
C ILE A 51 -0.32 -0.59 1.35
N PHE A 52 0.47 -0.75 0.28
CA PHE A 52 0.56 0.23 -0.80
C PHE A 52 -0.48 -0.15 -1.85
N VAL A 53 -1.32 0.81 -2.25
CA VAL A 53 -2.41 0.58 -3.19
C VAL A 53 -2.37 1.62 -4.30
N ASP A 54 -2.32 1.18 -5.56
CA ASP A 54 -2.50 2.08 -6.70
C ASP A 54 -3.99 2.30 -6.94
N VAL A 55 -4.36 3.51 -7.35
CA VAL A 55 -5.74 3.82 -7.72
C VAL A 55 -6.16 3.03 -8.95
N GLN A 56 -5.28 2.94 -9.95
CA GLN A 56 -5.56 2.26 -11.22
C GLN A 56 -5.27 0.76 -11.12
N LEU A 57 -6.32 -0.01 -10.87
CA LEU A 57 -6.25 -1.47 -10.82
C LEU A 57 -7.27 -2.07 -11.77
N PRO A 58 -7.01 -3.26 -12.34
CA PRO A 58 -8.01 -3.93 -13.14
C PRO A 58 -9.21 -4.36 -12.27
N GLY A 59 -10.40 -4.22 -12.81
CA GLY A 59 -11.63 -4.51 -12.08
C GLY A 59 -11.93 -3.42 -11.05
N GLU A 60 -12.00 -3.79 -9.79
CA GLU A 60 -12.23 -2.84 -8.70
C GLU A 60 -11.00 -1.94 -8.52
N ASN A 61 -11.22 -0.61 -8.44
CA ASN A 61 -10.11 0.33 -8.32
C ASN A 61 -9.55 0.40 -6.89
N GLY A 62 -8.40 1.07 -6.75
CA GLY A 62 -7.70 1.15 -5.47
C GLY A 62 -8.43 1.93 -4.38
N LEU A 63 -9.30 2.86 -4.75
CA LEU A 63 -10.09 3.61 -3.77
C LEU A 63 -11.17 2.71 -3.16
N GLN A 64 -11.82 1.90 -3.99
CA GLN A 64 -12.81 0.93 -3.52
C GLN A 64 -12.13 -0.11 -2.63
N LEU A 65 -10.96 -0.58 -3.03
CA LEU A 65 -10.18 -1.52 -2.23
C LEU A 65 -9.80 -0.91 -0.87
N THR A 66 -9.34 0.34 -0.86
CA THR A 66 -8.99 1.06 0.37
C THR A 66 -10.18 1.10 1.32
N ARG A 67 -11.37 1.44 0.81
CA ARG A 67 -12.58 1.47 1.63
C ARG A 67 -12.86 0.12 2.29
N LYS A 68 -12.75 -0.97 1.52
CA LYS A 68 -12.97 -2.31 2.03
C LYS A 68 -11.95 -2.69 3.09
N ILE A 69 -10.68 -2.41 2.85
CA ILE A 69 -9.61 -2.73 3.79
C ILE A 69 -9.80 -1.99 5.10
N LYS A 70 -10.08 -0.69 5.04
CA LYS A 70 -10.26 0.12 6.26
C LYS A 70 -11.51 -0.31 7.04
N HIS A 71 -12.51 -0.81 6.36
CA HIS A 71 -13.71 -1.34 7.01
C HIS A 71 -13.44 -2.69 7.69
N LEU A 72 -12.76 -3.59 7.00
CA LEU A 72 -12.50 -4.95 7.50
C LEU A 72 -11.29 -5.02 8.44
N TYR A 73 -10.27 -4.21 8.18
CA TYR A 73 -9.00 -4.24 8.92
C TYR A 73 -8.58 -2.80 9.25
N PRO A 74 -9.30 -2.14 10.19
CA PRO A 74 -9.07 -0.71 10.45
C PRO A 74 -7.66 -0.37 10.94
N ASP A 75 -6.93 -1.33 11.47
CA ASP A 75 -5.57 -1.12 11.96
C ASP A 75 -4.52 -1.22 10.84
N THR A 76 -4.89 -1.73 9.67
CA THR A 76 -3.99 -1.75 8.53
C THR A 76 -3.82 -0.34 7.98
N LEU A 77 -2.57 0.10 7.88
CA LEU A 77 -2.26 1.40 7.28
C LEU A 77 -2.34 1.29 5.77
N VAL A 78 -3.03 2.23 5.13
CA VAL A 78 -3.16 2.24 3.67
C VAL A 78 -2.45 3.46 3.12
N VAL A 79 -1.47 3.21 2.23
CA VAL A 79 -0.76 4.23 1.48
C VAL A 79 -1.22 4.15 0.04
N VAL A 80 -1.98 5.13 -0.41
CA VAL A 80 -2.37 5.20 -1.83
C VAL A 80 -1.20 5.82 -2.58
N CYS A 81 -0.65 5.05 -3.53
CA CYS A 81 0.55 5.43 -4.28
C CYS A 81 0.22 5.33 -5.77
N THR A 82 0.15 6.46 -6.45
CA THR A 82 -0.35 6.50 -7.82
C THR A 82 0.35 7.57 -8.66
N THR A 83 0.30 7.39 -10.00
CA THR A 83 0.72 8.43 -10.93
C THR A 83 -0.38 9.51 -11.08
N PHE A 84 -1.60 9.22 -10.65
CA PHE A 84 -2.72 10.16 -10.70
C PHE A 84 -2.75 10.97 -9.41
N ASP A 85 -1.93 12.02 -9.35
CA ASP A 85 -1.70 12.79 -8.13
C ASP A 85 -2.50 14.10 -8.05
N SER A 86 -3.63 14.18 -8.74
CA SER A 86 -4.49 15.35 -8.65
C SER A 86 -5.05 15.52 -7.24
N ASN A 87 -5.40 16.76 -6.91
CA ASN A 87 -6.02 17.06 -5.63
C ASN A 87 -7.34 16.30 -5.44
N GLU A 88 -8.06 16.06 -6.53
CA GLU A 88 -9.31 15.30 -6.49
C GLU A 88 -9.10 13.86 -6.04
N TYR A 89 -8.08 13.19 -6.59
CA TYR A 89 -7.73 11.84 -6.17
C TYR A 89 -7.22 11.80 -4.75
N ARG A 90 -6.44 12.81 -4.35
CA ARG A 90 -5.94 12.91 -2.97
C ARG A 90 -7.09 13.02 -1.98
N GLN A 91 -8.04 13.90 -2.25
CA GLN A 91 -9.20 14.06 -1.38
C GLN A 91 -10.07 12.80 -1.34
N ALA A 92 -10.26 12.17 -2.48
CA ALA A 92 -11.04 10.93 -2.57
C ALA A 92 -10.38 9.81 -1.76
N ALA A 93 -9.04 9.71 -1.84
CA ALA A 93 -8.30 8.70 -1.09
C ALA A 93 -8.48 8.86 0.43
N TYR A 94 -8.33 10.08 0.93
CA TYR A 94 -8.52 10.33 2.36
C TYR A 94 -9.96 10.13 2.79
N ARG A 95 -10.91 10.46 1.92
CA ARG A 95 -12.34 10.27 2.21
C ARG A 95 -12.69 8.80 2.42
N VAL A 96 -12.04 7.88 1.69
CA VAL A 96 -12.30 6.44 1.86
C VAL A 96 -11.42 5.81 2.94
N GLY A 97 -10.60 6.61 3.63
CA GLY A 97 -9.85 6.16 4.79
C GLY A 97 -8.37 5.93 4.59
N ALA A 98 -7.79 6.33 3.45
CA ALA A 98 -6.35 6.22 3.25
C ALA A 98 -5.60 7.00 4.34
N ASP A 99 -4.52 6.43 4.83
CA ASP A 99 -3.70 7.07 5.85
C ASP A 99 -2.67 8.01 5.21
N TYR A 100 -2.21 7.68 3.99
CA TYR A 100 -1.26 8.48 3.24
C TYR A 100 -1.60 8.46 1.75
N PHE A 101 -1.29 9.56 1.07
CA PHE A 101 -1.42 9.65 -0.38
C PHE A 101 -0.11 10.15 -0.97
N VAL A 102 0.45 9.43 -1.95
CA VAL A 102 1.77 9.72 -2.49
C VAL A 102 1.76 9.60 -4.00
N SER A 103 2.44 10.53 -4.67
CA SER A 103 2.68 10.42 -6.10
C SER A 103 3.86 9.50 -6.37
N LYS A 104 3.70 8.56 -7.31
CA LYS A 104 4.81 7.68 -7.73
C LYS A 104 6.00 8.48 -8.27
N SER A 105 5.73 9.62 -8.92
CA SER A 105 6.77 10.43 -9.54
C SER A 105 7.63 11.20 -8.53
N SER A 106 7.13 11.42 -7.33
CA SER A 106 7.83 12.18 -6.29
C SER A 106 8.08 11.37 -5.03
N MET A 107 7.91 10.06 -5.10
CA MET A 107 8.09 9.19 -3.94
C MET A 107 9.55 9.11 -3.51
N GLU A 108 9.80 9.36 -2.22
CA GLU A 108 11.13 9.24 -1.62
C GLU A 108 11.16 8.01 -0.72
N ILE A 109 11.88 6.98 -1.16
CA ILE A 109 11.93 5.69 -0.46
C ILE A 109 12.42 5.84 0.99
N LYS A 110 13.44 6.69 1.21
CA LYS A 110 14.00 6.87 2.55
C LYS A 110 12.98 7.39 3.56
N LYS A 111 12.08 8.26 3.13
CA LYS A 111 11.01 8.77 3.99
C LYS A 111 10.03 7.66 4.35
N PHE A 112 9.69 6.82 3.37
CA PHE A 112 8.81 5.68 3.62
C PHE A 112 9.44 4.67 4.54
N VAL A 113 10.71 4.38 4.36
CA VAL A 113 11.45 3.47 5.22
C VAL A 113 11.39 3.94 6.68
N LYS A 114 11.60 5.23 6.92
CA LYS A 114 11.50 5.78 8.28
C LYS A 114 10.11 5.63 8.86
N MET A 115 9.09 5.93 8.08
CA MET A 115 7.69 5.81 8.51
C MET A 115 7.35 4.36 8.83
N ILE A 116 7.72 3.44 7.94
CA ILE A 116 7.47 2.01 8.11
C ILE A 116 8.18 1.49 9.35
N GLN A 117 9.45 1.85 9.53
CA GLN A 117 10.23 1.40 10.68
C GLN A 117 9.63 1.91 11.99
N SER A 118 9.15 3.15 12.00
CA SER A 118 8.47 3.72 13.16
C SER A 118 7.24 2.89 13.56
N HIS A 119 6.43 2.49 12.58
CA HIS A 119 5.25 1.67 12.86
C HIS A 119 5.61 0.25 13.29
N ILE A 120 6.68 -0.33 12.74
CA ILE A 120 7.16 -1.65 13.16
C ILE A 120 7.61 -1.58 14.63
N ASP A 121 8.33 -0.53 15.01
CA ASP A 121 8.86 -0.36 16.36
C ASP A 121 7.75 -0.16 17.40
N GLU A 122 6.59 0.33 16.98
CA GLU A 122 5.44 0.52 17.86
C GLU A 122 4.64 -0.76 18.12
N GLN A 123 4.90 -1.80 17.35
CA GLN A 123 4.21 -3.09 17.49
C GLN A 123 4.78 -3.94 18.69
#